data_236f66ed12769c19f64a7c290c3337a0
#
_entry.id   236f66ed12769c19f64a7c290c3337a0
#
_cell.length_a   1.000
_cell.length_b   1.000
_cell.length_c   1.000
_cell.angle_alpha   90.00
_cell.angle_beta   90.00
_cell.angle_gamma   90.00
#
_symmetry.space_group_name_H-M   'P 1'
#
loop_
_entity.id
_entity.type
_entity.pdbx_description
1 polymer ?
#
loop_
_entity_poly.entity_id
_entity_poly.type
_entity_poly.pdbx_seq_one_letter_code
_entity_poly.pdbx_strand_id
1 'polypeptide(L)'
;MEITENKHKVVNTIQSFFPKQHKKIRRNIAMCAYSILRSEKVNTAEIARHMGEINGQDFKSNDMRVYRLLQSKNFQVSDSMWRSHIQLLFTLLKEGGLKKGAEISINVDYTTDRDDFLILCASIVFQEESIPVYFSLRKYPKRSGMMDQKKMETAFFKELRHLLPDSYRYVVVADRGFGNNRIFEILENTKFGYVIRLNDNLGIHYKNKDTNLSELPHQDIRIKSTFVRSWKRSLRIVKKVKEDAHWLLAVSTGIQNPVQKYENRFSIEKMFKNKKSGGFDLEKVFVNKYDRFKRLLFISCVAYAILVFTGLFIRNKAHHIKKNYFLHLDLLSVFSG
;
A
#
# COMPACT_ATOMS: atom_id res chain seq x y z
N MET A 1 21.46 -15.69 25.06
CA MET A 1 20.61 -16.80 24.61
C MET A 1 19.22 -16.29 24.15
N GLU A 2 18.56 -15.45 24.89
CA GLU A 2 17.22 -14.89 24.64
C GLU A 2 17.08 -14.09 23.33
N ILE A 3 18.06 -13.25 22.99
CA ILE A 3 18.08 -12.43 21.75
C ILE A 3 18.16 -13.30 20.48
N THR A 4 18.87 -14.43 20.56
CA THR A 4 19.04 -15.33 19.41
C THR A 4 17.74 -16.13 19.15
N GLU A 5 17.04 -16.49 20.20
CA GLU A 5 15.76 -17.21 20.13
C GLU A 5 14.65 -16.34 19.49
N ASN A 6 14.61 -15.07 19.82
CA ASN A 6 13.65 -14.11 19.28
C ASN A 6 13.81 -13.87 17.76
N LYS A 7 15.05 -13.82 17.24
CA LYS A 7 15.33 -13.68 15.80
C LYS A 7 14.73 -14.83 14.98
N HIS A 8 14.96 -16.05 15.44
CA HIS A 8 14.42 -17.24 14.78
C HIS A 8 12.91 -17.30 14.85
N LYS A 9 12.29 -16.87 15.94
CA LYS A 9 10.84 -16.81 16.11
C LYS A 9 10.22 -15.85 15.10
N VAL A 10 10.77 -14.64 14.93
CA VAL A 10 10.30 -13.67 13.92
C VAL A 10 10.42 -14.22 12.51
N VAL A 11 11.58 -14.78 12.15
CA VAL A 11 11.79 -15.38 10.82
C VAL A 11 10.81 -16.53 10.57
N ASN A 12 10.59 -17.40 11.54
CA ASN A 12 9.66 -18.51 11.43
C ASN A 12 8.20 -18.02 11.29
N THR A 13 7.82 -16.97 12.01
CA THR A 13 6.49 -16.34 11.88
C THR A 13 6.29 -15.78 10.48
N ILE A 14 7.24 -15.00 9.96
CA ILE A 14 7.15 -14.49 8.57
C ILE A 14 7.09 -15.64 7.57
N GLN A 15 7.91 -16.67 7.75
CA GLN A 15 7.97 -17.84 6.89
C GLN A 15 6.62 -18.59 6.84
N SER A 16 5.88 -18.68 7.95
CA SER A 16 4.62 -19.40 8.05
C SER A 16 3.51 -18.80 7.17
N PHE A 17 3.59 -17.50 6.86
CA PHE A 17 2.64 -16.85 5.95
C PHE A 17 2.82 -17.21 4.48
N PHE A 18 3.91 -17.89 4.11
CA PHE A 18 4.17 -18.31 2.73
C PHE A 18 4.17 -19.85 2.54
N PRO A 19 3.12 -20.58 2.96
CA PRO A 19 3.11 -22.04 3.01
C PRO A 19 3.23 -22.69 1.63
N LYS A 20 2.70 -22.02 0.58
CA LYS A 20 2.73 -22.51 -0.82
C LYS A 20 4.09 -22.37 -1.48
N GLN A 21 5.05 -21.68 -0.85
CA GLN A 21 6.38 -21.53 -1.39
C GLN A 21 7.31 -22.68 -0.93
N HIS A 22 8.22 -23.09 -1.80
CA HIS A 22 9.25 -24.07 -1.43
C HIS A 22 10.01 -23.63 -0.17
N LYS A 23 10.30 -24.56 0.75
CA LYS A 23 10.89 -24.30 2.09
C LYS A 23 12.10 -23.35 2.03
N LYS A 24 13.03 -23.53 1.07
CA LYS A 24 14.22 -22.68 0.92
C LYS A 24 13.86 -21.25 0.50
N ILE A 25 12.86 -21.07 -0.39
CA ILE A 25 12.44 -19.76 -0.88
C ILE A 25 11.76 -18.97 0.24
N ARG A 26 10.75 -19.56 0.91
CA ARG A 26 10.03 -18.89 2.00
C ARG A 26 10.94 -18.51 3.16
N ARG A 27 11.93 -19.38 3.51
CA ARG A 27 12.94 -19.06 4.52
C ARG A 27 13.80 -17.86 4.10
N ASN A 28 14.28 -17.82 2.87
CA ASN A 28 15.10 -16.71 2.38
C ASN A 28 14.29 -15.40 2.28
N ILE A 29 13.01 -15.44 1.89
CA ILE A 29 12.12 -14.27 1.91
C ILE A 29 12.01 -13.73 3.35
N ALA A 30 11.75 -14.62 4.32
CA ALA A 30 11.62 -14.24 5.72
C ALA A 30 12.91 -13.66 6.30
N MET A 31 14.07 -14.26 5.98
CA MET A 31 15.36 -13.75 6.39
C MET A 31 15.66 -12.38 5.77
N CYS A 32 15.37 -12.18 4.46
CA CYS A 32 15.50 -10.87 3.83
C CYS A 32 14.59 -9.82 4.48
N ALA A 33 13.31 -10.16 4.73
CA ALA A 33 12.38 -9.25 5.38
C ALA A 33 12.85 -8.86 6.79
N TYR A 34 13.31 -9.83 7.58
CA TYR A 34 13.90 -9.56 8.89
C TYR A 34 15.15 -8.67 8.80
N SER A 35 16.04 -8.93 7.83
CA SER A 35 17.24 -8.11 7.65
C SER A 35 16.90 -6.67 7.28
N ILE A 36 15.85 -6.46 6.45
CA ILE A 36 15.33 -5.12 6.14
C ILE A 36 14.78 -4.43 7.40
N LEU A 37 14.05 -5.17 8.25
CA LEU A 37 13.55 -4.64 9.53
C LEU A 37 14.69 -4.19 10.46
N ARG A 38 15.80 -4.92 10.47
CA ARG A 38 16.97 -4.62 11.33
C ARG A 38 17.79 -3.46 10.81
N SER A 39 18.00 -3.38 9.50
CA SER A 39 18.84 -2.36 8.87
C SER A 39 18.05 -1.10 8.47
N GLU A 40 16.73 -1.21 8.39
CA GLU A 40 15.85 -0.23 7.76
C GLU A 40 16.22 0.09 6.30
N LYS A 41 16.98 -0.81 5.63
CA LYS A 41 17.49 -0.63 4.28
C LYS A 41 17.15 -1.82 3.38
N VAL A 42 16.73 -1.54 2.15
CA VAL A 42 16.44 -2.54 1.11
C VAL A 42 17.68 -2.86 0.26
N ASN A 43 18.82 -2.26 0.53
CA ASN A 43 20.08 -2.55 -0.15
C ASN A 43 20.50 -4.03 0.05
N THR A 44 20.84 -4.71 -1.04
CA THR A 44 21.16 -6.15 -1.01
C THR A 44 22.37 -6.48 -0.13
N ALA A 45 23.36 -5.58 -0.06
CA ALA A 45 24.52 -5.74 0.81
C ALA A 45 24.15 -5.64 2.30
N GLU A 46 23.28 -4.69 2.67
CA GLU A 46 22.79 -4.58 4.05
C GLU A 46 21.94 -5.79 4.43
N ILE A 47 21.06 -6.25 3.51
CA ILE A 47 20.31 -7.49 3.72
C ILE A 47 21.27 -8.66 3.98
N ALA A 48 22.35 -8.79 3.20
CA ALA A 48 23.32 -9.86 3.37
C ALA A 48 24.07 -9.81 4.71
N ARG A 49 24.44 -8.61 5.17
CA ARG A 49 25.10 -8.42 6.49
C ARG A 49 24.22 -8.90 7.63
N HIS A 50 23.00 -8.38 7.69
CA HIS A 50 22.06 -8.71 8.77
C HIS A 50 21.51 -10.14 8.68
N MET A 51 21.53 -10.76 7.50
CA MET A 51 21.21 -12.18 7.36
C MET A 51 22.20 -13.09 8.08
N GLY A 52 23.47 -12.67 8.19
CA GLY A 52 24.51 -13.36 8.97
C GLY A 52 24.17 -13.47 10.46
N GLU A 53 23.48 -12.49 11.00
CA GLU A 53 23.01 -12.52 12.41
C GLU A 53 22.01 -13.67 12.66
N ILE A 54 21.29 -14.11 11.62
CA ILE A 54 20.26 -15.15 11.74
C ILE A 54 20.86 -16.54 11.51
N ASN A 55 21.74 -16.70 10.51
CA ASN A 55 22.18 -18.00 10.03
C ASN A 55 23.64 -18.32 10.29
N GLY A 56 24.40 -17.39 10.89
CA GLY A 56 25.82 -17.57 11.21
C GLY A 56 26.77 -17.64 10.00
N GLN A 57 26.26 -17.36 8.78
CA GLN A 57 27.06 -17.39 7.56
C GLN A 57 27.78 -16.05 7.34
N ASP A 58 28.90 -16.08 6.66
CA ASP A 58 29.66 -14.89 6.27
C ASP A 58 28.89 -14.02 5.24
N PHE A 59 29.37 -12.79 5.07
CA PHE A 59 28.76 -11.82 4.16
C PHE A 59 28.71 -12.33 2.73
N LYS A 60 29.80 -12.90 2.19
CA LYS A 60 29.88 -13.36 0.80
C LYS A 60 28.87 -14.48 0.50
N SER A 61 28.71 -15.42 1.42
CA SER A 61 27.72 -16.50 1.35
C SER A 61 26.29 -15.95 1.34
N ASN A 62 25.99 -14.96 2.18
CA ASN A 62 24.68 -14.34 2.26
C ASN A 62 24.39 -13.42 1.06
N ASP A 63 25.36 -12.66 0.56
CA ASP A 63 25.20 -11.86 -0.64
C ASP A 63 24.86 -12.74 -1.85
N MET A 64 25.58 -13.84 -2.04
CA MET A 64 25.25 -14.84 -3.06
C MET A 64 23.87 -15.48 -2.86
N ARG A 65 23.42 -15.64 -1.62
CA ARG A 65 22.07 -16.15 -1.28
C ARG A 65 20.99 -15.18 -1.69
N VAL A 66 21.13 -13.88 -1.36
CA VAL A 66 20.21 -12.80 -1.78
C VAL A 66 20.18 -12.69 -3.31
N TYR A 67 21.34 -12.67 -3.95
CA TYR A 67 21.47 -12.63 -5.40
C TYR A 67 20.72 -13.79 -6.08
N ARG A 68 20.96 -15.04 -5.63
CA ARG A 68 20.29 -16.24 -6.14
C ARG A 68 18.78 -16.22 -5.88
N LEU A 69 18.32 -15.73 -4.73
CA LEU A 69 16.89 -15.57 -4.44
C LEU A 69 16.25 -14.63 -5.45
N LEU A 70 16.84 -13.44 -5.65
CA LEU A 70 16.30 -12.43 -6.58
C LEU A 70 16.35 -12.87 -8.05
N GLN A 71 17.24 -13.81 -8.42
CA GLN A 71 17.30 -14.42 -9.76
C GLN A 71 16.40 -15.62 -9.94
N SER A 72 15.93 -16.23 -8.86
CA SER A 72 15.25 -17.53 -8.91
C SER A 72 13.97 -17.48 -9.74
N LYS A 73 13.89 -18.31 -10.78
CA LYS A 73 12.66 -18.51 -11.55
C LYS A 73 11.53 -19.12 -10.71
N ASN A 74 11.86 -19.80 -9.62
CA ASN A 74 10.90 -20.39 -8.69
C ASN A 74 10.35 -19.38 -7.67
N PHE A 75 10.93 -18.19 -7.57
CA PHE A 75 10.38 -17.09 -6.80
C PHE A 75 9.59 -16.15 -7.71
N GLN A 76 8.33 -16.48 -7.94
CA GLN A 76 7.40 -15.63 -8.68
C GLN A 76 6.54 -14.82 -7.72
N VAL A 77 6.46 -13.49 -7.91
CA VAL A 77 5.51 -12.62 -7.20
C VAL A 77 4.15 -12.80 -7.87
N SER A 78 3.51 -13.92 -7.54
CA SER A 78 2.23 -14.41 -8.08
C SER A 78 1.06 -14.08 -7.14
N ASP A 79 -0.16 -14.37 -7.56
CA ASP A 79 -1.37 -14.23 -6.75
C ASP A 79 -1.26 -14.95 -5.40
N SER A 80 -0.66 -16.14 -5.39
CA SER A 80 -0.47 -16.89 -4.13
C SER A 80 0.43 -16.15 -3.15
N MET A 81 1.44 -15.42 -3.64
CA MET A 81 2.31 -14.58 -2.82
C MET A 81 1.56 -13.36 -2.29
N TRP A 82 0.77 -12.70 -3.14
CA TRP A 82 -0.06 -11.58 -2.70
C TRP A 82 -1.13 -12.00 -1.72
N ARG A 83 -1.80 -13.13 -1.92
CA ARG A 83 -2.75 -13.69 -0.95
C ARG A 83 -2.11 -13.96 0.40
N SER A 84 -0.89 -14.49 0.42
CA SER A 84 -0.12 -14.69 1.65
C SER A 84 0.21 -13.37 2.34
N HIS A 85 0.65 -12.35 1.60
CA HIS A 85 0.90 -11.02 2.13
C HIS A 85 -0.38 -10.38 2.68
N ILE A 86 -1.47 -10.46 1.95
CA ILE A 86 -2.78 -9.94 2.38
C ILE A 86 -3.28 -10.68 3.61
N GLN A 87 -3.09 -12.00 3.70
CA GLN A 87 -3.42 -12.77 4.90
C GLN A 87 -2.63 -12.28 6.11
N LEU A 88 -1.31 -12.06 5.97
CA LEU A 88 -0.48 -11.44 7.01
C LEU A 88 -1.06 -10.08 7.43
N LEU A 89 -1.34 -9.18 6.46
CA LEU A 89 -1.90 -7.87 6.75
C LEU A 89 -3.21 -7.95 7.52
N PHE A 90 -4.16 -8.77 7.07
CA PHE A 90 -5.48 -8.87 7.72
C PHE A 90 -5.41 -9.57 9.08
N THR A 91 -4.42 -10.42 9.33
CA THR A 91 -4.14 -10.94 10.67
C THR A 91 -3.71 -9.79 11.58
N LEU A 92 -2.72 -9.00 11.18
CA LEU A 92 -2.23 -7.85 11.95
C LEU A 92 -3.29 -6.75 12.13
N LEU A 93 -4.09 -6.47 11.10
CA LEU A 93 -5.21 -5.51 11.19
C LEU A 93 -6.26 -5.93 12.21
N LYS A 94 -6.60 -7.22 12.27
CA LYS A 94 -7.55 -7.76 13.26
C LYS A 94 -7.01 -7.66 14.68
N GLU A 95 -5.75 -8.00 14.88
CA GLU A 95 -5.04 -7.81 16.16
C GLU A 95 -4.99 -6.33 16.57
N GLY A 96 -4.86 -5.41 15.58
CA GLY A 96 -4.96 -3.97 15.78
C GLY A 96 -6.38 -3.43 15.96
N GLY A 97 -7.42 -4.30 16.02
CA GLY A 97 -8.81 -3.92 16.31
C GLY A 97 -9.71 -3.74 15.08
N LEU A 98 -9.29 -4.17 13.88
CA LEU A 98 -10.17 -4.14 12.70
C LEU A 98 -11.37 -5.08 12.88
N LYS A 99 -12.58 -4.52 12.85
CA LYS A 99 -13.84 -5.28 12.99
C LYS A 99 -14.30 -5.87 11.66
N LYS A 100 -14.92 -7.06 11.70
CA LYS A 100 -15.58 -7.67 10.53
C LYS A 100 -16.64 -6.72 9.94
N GLY A 101 -16.72 -6.63 8.63
CA GLY A 101 -17.66 -5.74 7.94
C GLY A 101 -17.24 -4.27 7.92
N ALA A 102 -16.10 -3.91 8.49
CA ALA A 102 -15.59 -2.54 8.45
C ALA A 102 -15.39 -2.03 7.02
N GLU A 103 -15.51 -0.71 6.87
CA GLU A 103 -15.15 -0.01 5.65
C GLU A 103 -13.66 0.37 5.71
N ILE A 104 -12.90 -0.09 4.72
CA ILE A 104 -11.46 0.08 4.64
C ILE A 104 -11.12 1.04 3.50
N SER A 105 -10.41 2.11 3.80
CA SER A 105 -9.86 3.02 2.78
C SER A 105 -8.60 2.42 2.16
N ILE A 106 -8.55 2.44 0.83
CA ILE A 106 -7.39 2.03 0.03
C ILE A 106 -6.91 3.25 -0.74
N ASN A 107 -5.77 3.79 -0.34
CA ASN A 107 -5.10 4.82 -1.11
C ASN A 107 -4.45 4.20 -2.34
N VAL A 108 -4.66 4.83 -3.50
CA VAL A 108 -4.04 4.41 -4.76
C VAL A 108 -3.29 5.59 -5.36
N ASP A 109 -2.03 5.37 -5.70
CA ASP A 109 -1.20 6.39 -6.31
C ASP A 109 -0.06 5.78 -7.12
N TYR A 110 0.50 6.60 -8.02
CA TYR A 110 1.68 6.27 -8.79
C TYR A 110 2.95 6.75 -8.09
N THR A 111 4.01 5.98 -8.26
CA THR A 111 5.36 6.42 -7.94
C THR A 111 6.34 5.87 -8.97
N THR A 112 7.49 6.51 -9.14
CA THR A 112 8.58 6.03 -10.00
C THR A 112 9.76 5.59 -9.17
N ASP A 113 10.56 4.68 -9.70
CA ASP A 113 11.88 4.36 -9.17
C ASP A 113 12.92 4.66 -10.25
N ARG A 114 13.76 5.67 -10.01
CA ARG A 114 14.91 6.09 -10.85
C ARG A 114 14.62 6.18 -12.35
N ASP A 115 13.43 6.55 -12.72
CA ASP A 115 12.98 6.59 -14.12
C ASP A 115 13.05 5.24 -14.87
N ASP A 116 13.39 4.15 -14.19
CA ASP A 116 13.40 2.80 -14.75
C ASP A 116 12.05 2.10 -14.64
N PHE A 117 11.31 2.37 -13.56
CA PHE A 117 10.07 1.69 -13.25
C PHE A 117 8.96 2.65 -12.83
N LEU A 118 7.76 2.40 -13.37
CA LEU A 118 6.52 2.99 -12.89
C LEU A 118 5.81 1.96 -12.00
N ILE A 119 5.45 2.40 -10.81
CA ILE A 119 4.81 1.60 -9.79
C ILE A 119 3.42 2.18 -9.52
N LEU A 120 2.35 1.42 -9.78
CA LEU A 120 1.01 1.72 -9.30
C LEU A 120 0.80 0.94 -8.01
N CYS A 121 0.58 1.63 -6.91
CA CYS A 121 0.52 1.04 -5.59
C CYS A 121 -0.85 1.25 -4.94
N ALA A 122 -1.36 0.22 -4.28
CA ALA A 122 -2.46 0.29 -3.33
C ALA A 122 -1.94 0.10 -1.91
N SER A 123 -2.41 0.92 -0.99
CA SER A 123 -2.13 0.80 0.44
C SER A 123 -3.42 0.88 1.25
N ILE A 124 -3.55 0.05 2.28
CA ILE A 124 -4.62 0.17 3.28
C ILE A 124 -4.24 1.28 4.25
N VAL A 125 -5.21 2.14 4.57
CA VAL A 125 -5.07 3.14 5.62
C VAL A 125 -5.56 2.55 6.93
N PHE A 126 -4.68 2.49 7.92
CA PHE A 126 -5.01 2.03 9.26
C PHE A 126 -4.33 2.92 10.29
N GLN A 127 -5.13 3.53 11.19
CA GLN A 127 -4.64 4.50 12.19
C GLN A 127 -3.72 5.58 11.58
N GLU A 128 -4.17 6.18 10.46
CA GLU A 128 -3.48 7.23 9.70
C GLU A 128 -2.18 6.82 8.99
N GLU A 129 -1.76 5.56 9.11
CA GLU A 129 -0.62 5.02 8.38
C GLU A 129 -1.06 4.26 7.13
N SER A 130 -0.30 4.41 6.05
CA SER A 130 -0.48 3.65 4.80
C SER A 130 0.38 2.40 4.79
N ILE A 131 -0.25 1.25 4.58
CA ILE A 131 0.40 -0.06 4.57
C ILE A 131 0.23 -0.68 3.18
N PRO A 132 1.31 -0.99 2.44
CA PRO A 132 1.20 -1.46 1.07
C PRO A 132 0.52 -2.83 1.02
N VAL A 133 -0.51 -2.96 0.18
CA VAL A 133 -1.30 -4.17 0.02
C VAL A 133 -1.06 -4.85 -1.33
N TYR A 134 -0.86 -4.07 -2.37
CA TYR A 134 -0.63 -4.56 -3.73
C TYR A 134 0.11 -3.52 -4.56
N PHE A 135 0.92 -3.95 -5.51
CA PHE A 135 1.46 -3.09 -6.54
C PHE A 135 1.48 -3.76 -7.91
N SER A 136 1.33 -2.96 -8.94
CA SER A 136 1.65 -3.31 -10.31
C SER A 136 2.89 -2.53 -10.74
N LEU A 137 3.80 -3.22 -11.43
CA LEU A 137 5.09 -2.69 -11.87
C LEU A 137 5.17 -2.76 -13.39
N ARG A 138 5.66 -1.71 -14.02
CA ARG A 138 6.10 -1.75 -15.43
C ARG A 138 7.41 -1.01 -15.60
N LYS A 139 8.14 -1.31 -16.68
CA LYS A 139 9.26 -0.46 -17.09
C LYS A 139 8.71 0.92 -17.41
N TYR A 140 9.41 1.97 -16.94
CA TYR A 140 9.06 3.33 -17.27
C TYR A 140 9.60 3.60 -18.69
N PRO A 141 8.76 3.75 -19.68
CA PRO A 141 9.25 3.94 -21.01
C PRO A 141 9.53 5.41 -21.25
N LYS A 142 10.68 5.70 -21.76
CA LYS A 142 11.01 7.06 -22.26
C LYS A 142 10.05 7.56 -23.35
N ARG A 143 9.16 6.68 -23.90
CA ARG A 143 8.20 6.98 -25.00
C ARG A 143 6.96 6.06 -25.00
N SER A 144 6.30 5.73 -23.90
CA SER A 144 5.11 4.87 -23.99
C SER A 144 3.82 5.64 -23.98
N GLY A 145 2.93 5.20 -24.84
CA GLY A 145 1.62 5.80 -25.01
C GLY A 145 0.68 5.53 -23.82
N MET A 146 -0.34 6.39 -23.73
CA MET A 146 -1.46 6.33 -22.78
C MET A 146 -2.19 4.96 -22.72
N MET A 147 -2.09 4.17 -23.80
CA MET A 147 -2.78 2.88 -23.94
C MET A 147 -2.29 1.82 -22.95
N ASP A 148 -0.99 1.78 -22.68
CA ASP A 148 -0.42 0.80 -21.73
C ASP A 148 -0.75 1.13 -20.27
N GLN A 149 -0.88 2.41 -19.94
CA GLN A 149 -1.31 2.84 -18.62
C GLN A 149 -2.76 2.43 -18.34
N LYS A 150 -3.66 2.63 -19.32
CA LYS A 150 -5.08 2.23 -19.21
C LYS A 150 -5.23 0.73 -18.96
N LYS A 151 -4.47 -0.10 -19.69
CA LYS A 151 -4.46 -1.56 -19.49
C LYS A 151 -3.95 -1.94 -18.11
N MET A 152 -2.85 -1.29 -17.66
CA MET A 152 -2.27 -1.51 -16.33
C MET A 152 -3.27 -1.19 -15.22
N GLU A 153 -3.95 -0.04 -15.28
CA GLU A 153 -4.96 0.36 -14.28
C GLU A 153 -6.15 -0.60 -14.25
N THR A 154 -6.64 -1.01 -15.41
CA THR A 154 -7.76 -1.98 -15.49
C THR A 154 -7.38 -3.32 -14.86
N ALA A 155 -6.21 -3.86 -15.20
CA ALA A 155 -5.71 -5.10 -14.62
C ALA A 155 -5.47 -4.95 -13.10
N PHE A 156 -4.89 -3.82 -12.69
CA PHE A 156 -4.60 -3.52 -11.29
C PHE A 156 -5.84 -3.57 -10.39
N PHE A 157 -6.90 -2.86 -10.74
CA PHE A 157 -8.11 -2.83 -9.90
C PHE A 157 -8.85 -4.17 -9.89
N LYS A 158 -8.89 -4.89 -11.03
CA LYS A 158 -9.46 -6.25 -11.08
C LYS A 158 -8.70 -7.21 -10.19
N GLU A 159 -7.38 -7.21 -10.29
CA GLU A 159 -6.51 -8.08 -9.50
C GLU A 159 -6.57 -7.73 -8.02
N LEU A 160 -6.50 -6.44 -7.68
CA LEU A 160 -6.64 -5.98 -6.30
C LEU A 160 -7.96 -6.47 -5.69
N ARG A 161 -9.08 -6.36 -6.42
CA ARG A 161 -10.38 -6.84 -5.93
C ARG A 161 -10.41 -8.35 -5.72
N HIS A 162 -9.80 -9.11 -6.64
CA HIS A 162 -9.70 -10.57 -6.57
C HIS A 162 -8.86 -11.05 -5.36
N LEU A 163 -7.88 -10.27 -4.95
CA LEU A 163 -6.99 -10.60 -3.84
C LEU A 163 -7.58 -10.24 -2.47
N LEU A 164 -8.41 -9.22 -2.39
CA LEU A 164 -8.96 -8.70 -1.14
C LEU A 164 -10.07 -9.60 -0.57
N PRO A 165 -10.15 -9.81 0.76
CA PRO A 165 -11.23 -10.55 1.40
C PRO A 165 -12.62 -9.92 1.18
N ASP A 166 -13.63 -10.72 0.87
CA ASP A 166 -15.01 -10.24 0.66
C ASP A 166 -15.73 -9.80 1.95
N SER A 167 -15.16 -10.08 3.10
CA SER A 167 -15.75 -9.77 4.41
C SER A 167 -15.67 -8.28 4.80
N TYR A 168 -15.15 -7.43 3.93
CA TYR A 168 -14.98 -5.98 4.16
C TYR A 168 -15.49 -5.16 2.98
N ARG A 169 -15.81 -3.91 3.24
CA ARG A 169 -16.13 -2.92 2.20
C ARG A 169 -14.89 -2.07 1.94
N TYR A 170 -14.59 -1.83 0.67
CA TYR A 170 -13.38 -1.10 0.28
C TYR A 170 -13.71 0.19 -0.43
N VAL A 171 -13.03 1.27 -0.05
CA VAL A 171 -13.16 2.60 -0.64
C VAL A 171 -11.81 3.01 -1.22
N VAL A 172 -11.74 3.12 -2.54
CA VAL A 172 -10.55 3.64 -3.22
C VAL A 172 -10.49 5.15 -3.05
N VAL A 173 -9.37 5.64 -2.56
CA VAL A 173 -9.09 7.06 -2.41
C VAL A 173 -7.91 7.40 -3.31
N ALA A 174 -8.11 8.34 -4.24
CA ALA A 174 -7.10 8.68 -5.23
C ALA A 174 -7.12 10.16 -5.60
N ASP A 175 -6.06 10.64 -6.21
CA ASP A 175 -5.92 12.01 -6.66
C ASP A 175 -6.68 12.28 -7.98
N ARG A 176 -6.58 13.52 -8.48
CA ARG A 176 -7.25 13.96 -9.71
C ARG A 176 -6.79 13.24 -10.98
N GLY A 177 -5.62 12.61 -10.98
CA GLY A 177 -5.14 11.79 -12.10
C GLY A 177 -6.03 10.59 -12.38
N PHE A 178 -6.70 10.07 -11.34
CA PHE A 178 -7.67 8.98 -11.41
C PHE A 178 -9.11 9.47 -11.66
N GLY A 179 -9.35 10.78 -11.66
CA GLY A 179 -10.68 11.39 -11.83
C GLY A 179 -11.16 11.39 -13.27
N ASN A 180 -11.39 10.23 -13.86
CA ASN A 180 -11.88 10.06 -15.23
C ASN A 180 -12.93 8.94 -15.35
N ASN A 181 -13.80 9.03 -16.37
CA ASN A 181 -14.95 8.13 -16.52
C ASN A 181 -14.58 6.64 -16.49
N ARG A 182 -13.50 6.27 -17.17
CA ARG A 182 -13.03 4.88 -17.24
C ARG A 182 -12.68 4.31 -15.86
N ILE A 183 -12.04 5.09 -15.01
CA ILE A 183 -11.71 4.64 -13.64
C ILE A 183 -12.97 4.44 -12.82
N PHE A 184 -13.95 5.34 -12.92
CA PHE A 184 -15.23 5.15 -12.22
C PHE A 184 -15.95 3.88 -12.69
N GLU A 185 -15.99 3.61 -14.00
CA GLU A 185 -16.55 2.36 -14.53
C GLU A 185 -15.83 1.11 -14.00
N ILE A 186 -14.50 1.13 -13.94
CA ILE A 186 -13.73 0.02 -13.39
C ILE A 186 -14.04 -0.20 -11.90
N LEU A 187 -14.08 0.87 -11.11
CA LEU A 187 -14.35 0.79 -9.68
C LEU A 187 -15.77 0.28 -9.39
N GLU A 188 -16.76 0.75 -10.14
CA GLU A 188 -18.15 0.28 -10.02
C GLU A 188 -18.26 -1.20 -10.42
N ASN A 189 -17.68 -1.60 -11.55
CA ASN A 189 -17.67 -2.99 -12.01
C ASN A 189 -16.94 -3.93 -11.04
N THR A 190 -15.94 -3.44 -10.31
CA THR A 190 -15.21 -4.18 -9.29
C THR A 190 -15.79 -4.02 -7.89
N LYS A 191 -16.93 -3.31 -7.74
CA LYS A 191 -17.63 -3.06 -6.47
C LYS A 191 -16.77 -2.35 -5.41
N PHE A 192 -15.86 -1.49 -5.85
CA PHE A 192 -15.19 -0.54 -4.96
C PHE A 192 -16.07 0.69 -4.76
N GLY A 193 -16.19 1.17 -3.51
CA GLY A 193 -16.53 2.56 -3.27
C GLY A 193 -15.36 3.47 -3.66
N TYR A 194 -15.61 4.76 -3.81
CA TYR A 194 -14.55 5.70 -4.17
C TYR A 194 -14.72 7.08 -3.54
N VAL A 195 -13.58 7.72 -3.29
CA VAL A 195 -13.41 9.15 -3.01
C VAL A 195 -12.25 9.63 -3.87
N ILE A 196 -12.54 10.29 -4.98
CA ILE A 196 -11.54 10.69 -5.98
C ILE A 196 -11.64 12.19 -6.24
N ARG A 197 -10.49 12.87 -6.21
CA ARG A 197 -10.43 14.28 -6.58
C ARG A 197 -10.71 14.46 -8.07
N LEU A 198 -11.50 15.46 -8.40
CA LEU A 198 -11.84 15.84 -9.77
C LEU A 198 -11.01 17.04 -10.23
N ASN A 199 -10.91 17.18 -11.55
CA ASN A 199 -10.38 18.39 -12.16
C ASN A 199 -11.41 19.51 -12.10
N ASP A 200 -10.97 20.73 -11.83
CA ASP A 200 -11.78 21.91 -11.66
C ASP A 200 -12.55 22.29 -12.95
N ASN A 201 -11.96 22.00 -14.10
CA ASN A 201 -12.54 22.31 -15.43
C ASN A 201 -13.58 21.29 -15.92
N LEU A 202 -14.01 20.36 -15.06
CA LEU A 202 -15.01 19.37 -15.45
C LEU A 202 -16.38 20.01 -15.58
N GLY A 203 -16.98 19.92 -16.78
CA GLY A 203 -18.30 20.46 -17.08
C GLY A 203 -19.42 19.61 -16.46
N ILE A 204 -20.29 20.26 -15.72
CA ILE A 204 -21.45 19.67 -15.03
C ILE A 204 -22.74 20.40 -15.34
N HIS A 205 -23.89 19.74 -15.13
CA HIS A 205 -25.18 20.38 -15.09
C HIS A 205 -25.60 20.58 -13.63
N TYR A 206 -25.65 21.83 -13.17
CA TYR A 206 -25.95 22.17 -11.78
C TYR A 206 -26.97 23.28 -11.70
N LYS A 207 -28.06 23.08 -10.93
CA LYS A 207 -29.17 24.06 -10.74
C LYS A 207 -29.73 24.59 -12.08
N ASN A 208 -30.01 23.65 -13.00
CA ASN A 208 -30.55 23.93 -14.36
C ASN A 208 -29.63 24.79 -15.26
N LYS A 209 -28.34 24.81 -14.97
CA LYS A 209 -27.32 25.51 -15.76
C LYS A 209 -26.14 24.59 -16.05
N ASP A 210 -25.59 24.77 -17.21
CA ASP A 210 -24.30 24.20 -17.57
C ASP A 210 -23.18 25.09 -17.00
N THR A 211 -22.29 24.50 -16.21
CA THR A 211 -21.21 25.19 -15.54
C THR A 211 -20.00 24.27 -15.37
N ASN A 212 -18.87 24.79 -14.95
CA ASN A 212 -17.71 24.00 -14.56
C ASN A 212 -17.64 23.84 -13.05
N LEU A 213 -16.94 22.81 -12.58
CA LEU A 213 -16.71 22.61 -11.13
C LEU A 213 -15.98 23.80 -10.47
N SER A 214 -15.09 24.49 -11.22
CA SER A 214 -14.40 25.71 -10.78
C SER A 214 -15.35 26.88 -10.44
N GLU A 215 -16.48 26.96 -11.14
CA GLU A 215 -17.48 28.02 -10.98
C GLU A 215 -18.44 27.80 -9.81
N LEU A 216 -18.37 26.65 -9.15
CA LEU A 216 -19.15 26.40 -7.93
C LEU A 216 -18.78 27.42 -6.83
N PRO A 217 -19.78 27.92 -6.06
CA PRO A 217 -19.52 28.89 -4.99
C PRO A 217 -18.36 28.52 -4.08
N HIS A 218 -17.59 29.51 -3.58
CA HIS A 218 -16.45 29.30 -2.70
C HIS A 218 -16.90 29.01 -1.26
N GLN A 219 -17.56 27.88 -1.09
CA GLN A 219 -18.05 27.36 0.19
C GLN A 219 -18.10 25.84 0.18
N ASP A 220 -18.24 25.22 1.33
CA ASP A 220 -18.44 23.77 1.46
C ASP A 220 -19.79 23.38 0.82
N ILE A 221 -19.76 22.47 -0.14
CA ILE A 221 -20.96 22.05 -0.87
C ILE A 221 -21.03 20.52 -0.91
N ARG A 222 -22.27 19.99 -0.77
CA ARG A 222 -22.58 18.58 -0.99
C ARG A 222 -23.65 18.47 -2.06
N ILE A 223 -23.31 17.96 -3.23
CA ILE A 223 -24.21 17.71 -4.33
C ILE A 223 -24.53 16.22 -4.37
N LYS A 224 -25.80 15.86 -4.14
CA LYS A 224 -26.25 14.44 -4.12
C LYS A 224 -26.13 13.79 -5.48
N SER A 225 -26.41 14.54 -6.55
CA SER A 225 -26.28 14.07 -7.93
C SER A 225 -26.10 15.26 -8.85
N THR A 226 -25.11 15.20 -9.71
CA THR A 226 -24.93 16.16 -10.80
C THR A 226 -24.47 15.42 -12.06
N PHE A 227 -25.03 15.82 -13.21
CA PHE A 227 -24.71 15.18 -14.47
C PHE A 227 -23.40 15.75 -15.03
N VAL A 228 -22.43 14.85 -15.31
CA VAL A 228 -21.17 15.21 -15.98
C VAL A 228 -21.36 15.02 -17.48
N ARG A 229 -21.38 16.13 -18.22
CA ARG A 229 -21.73 16.16 -19.65
C ARG A 229 -20.82 15.26 -20.51
N SER A 230 -19.52 15.42 -20.38
CA SER A 230 -18.54 14.68 -21.19
C SER A 230 -18.53 13.17 -20.92
N TRP A 231 -19.02 12.74 -19.76
CA TRP A 231 -19.04 11.34 -19.34
C TRP A 231 -20.42 10.70 -19.44
N LYS A 232 -21.45 11.49 -19.70
CA LYS A 232 -22.86 11.07 -19.75
C LYS A 232 -23.27 10.26 -18.51
N ARG A 233 -22.84 10.70 -17.35
CA ARG A 233 -23.13 10.05 -16.05
C ARG A 233 -23.36 11.06 -14.95
N SER A 234 -24.06 10.64 -13.90
CA SER A 234 -24.23 11.43 -12.69
C SER A 234 -23.21 11.05 -11.64
N LEU A 235 -22.70 12.06 -10.92
CA LEU A 235 -21.80 11.89 -9.78
C LEU A 235 -22.36 12.61 -8.55
N ARG A 236 -22.03 12.04 -7.38
CA ARG A 236 -22.14 12.75 -6.11
C ARG A 236 -20.83 13.51 -5.89
N ILE A 237 -20.91 14.80 -5.57
CA ILE A 237 -19.75 15.67 -5.39
C ILE A 237 -19.77 16.29 -4.01
N VAL A 238 -18.62 16.29 -3.37
CA VAL A 238 -18.33 17.04 -2.14
C VAL A 238 -17.25 18.07 -2.44
N LYS A 239 -17.57 19.36 -2.32
CA LYS A 239 -16.59 20.45 -2.34
C LYS A 239 -16.23 20.77 -0.90
N LYS A 240 -14.94 20.81 -0.60
CA LYS A 240 -14.37 21.27 0.67
C LYS A 240 -13.42 22.42 0.40
N VAL A 241 -13.70 23.55 1.02
CA VAL A 241 -12.83 24.74 0.98
C VAL A 241 -11.80 24.64 2.09
N LYS A 242 -10.56 24.94 1.77
CA LYS A 242 -9.40 25.10 2.66
C LYS A 242 -8.85 26.52 2.47
N GLU A 243 -7.97 26.99 3.34
CA GLU A 243 -7.43 28.35 3.30
C GLU A 243 -6.85 28.71 1.92
N ASP A 244 -5.98 27.84 1.37
CA ASP A 244 -5.26 28.09 0.11
C ASP A 244 -5.74 27.21 -1.06
N ALA A 245 -6.75 26.37 -0.88
CA ALA A 245 -7.18 25.42 -1.89
C ALA A 245 -8.63 24.96 -1.69
N HIS A 246 -9.17 24.29 -2.70
CA HIS A 246 -10.40 23.53 -2.52
C HIS A 246 -10.27 22.13 -3.09
N TRP A 247 -11.05 21.21 -2.55
CA TRP A 247 -11.13 19.85 -3.03
C TRP A 247 -12.52 19.57 -3.59
N LEU A 248 -12.56 19.08 -4.80
CA LEU A 248 -13.76 18.61 -5.49
C LEU A 248 -13.67 17.09 -5.56
N LEU A 249 -14.45 16.43 -4.72
CA LEU A 249 -14.37 14.98 -4.53
C LEU A 249 -15.60 14.31 -5.15
N ALA A 250 -15.39 13.41 -6.11
CA ALA A 250 -16.40 12.44 -6.51
C ALA A 250 -16.51 11.36 -5.43
N VAL A 251 -17.72 11.08 -4.98
CA VAL A 251 -17.95 10.19 -3.84
C VAL A 251 -19.04 9.19 -4.17
N SER A 252 -18.78 7.89 -4.05
CA SER A 252 -19.84 6.89 -4.23
C SER A 252 -20.88 6.94 -3.10
N THR A 253 -22.07 6.42 -3.37
CA THR A 253 -23.18 6.41 -2.42
C THR A 253 -22.81 5.62 -1.15
N GLY A 254 -23.27 6.10 0.00
CA GLY A 254 -23.09 5.42 1.30
C GLY A 254 -21.74 5.66 1.96
N ILE A 255 -20.79 6.37 1.33
CA ILE A 255 -19.49 6.68 1.94
C ILE A 255 -19.64 7.77 3.00
N GLN A 256 -19.15 7.47 4.21
CA GLN A 256 -19.10 8.39 5.31
C GLN A 256 -17.75 9.11 5.37
N ASN A 257 -17.75 10.36 5.85
CA ASN A 257 -16.56 11.19 6.07
C ASN A 257 -15.58 11.24 4.88
N PRO A 258 -16.06 11.55 3.65
CA PRO A 258 -15.20 11.50 2.46
C PRO A 258 -14.02 12.48 2.51
N VAL A 259 -14.19 13.64 3.16
CA VAL A 259 -13.12 14.62 3.34
C VAL A 259 -12.00 14.04 4.19
N GLN A 260 -12.31 13.43 5.34
CA GLN A 260 -11.32 12.78 6.19
C GLN A 260 -10.60 11.63 5.47
N LYS A 261 -11.35 10.83 4.69
CA LYS A 261 -10.72 9.78 3.87
C LYS A 261 -9.72 10.35 2.88
N TYR A 262 -10.07 11.48 2.25
CA TYR A 262 -9.18 12.14 1.30
C TYR A 262 -7.97 12.80 2.00
N GLU A 263 -8.13 13.34 3.20
CA GLU A 263 -7.01 13.82 4.04
C GLU A 263 -6.03 12.69 4.34
N ASN A 264 -6.53 11.54 4.72
CA ASN A 264 -5.70 10.36 5.00
C ASN A 264 -4.98 9.81 3.74
N ARG A 265 -5.34 10.24 2.53
CA ARG A 265 -4.62 9.88 1.30
C ARG A 265 -3.14 10.28 1.35
N PHE A 266 -2.82 11.41 1.95
CA PHE A 266 -1.43 11.87 2.03
C PHE A 266 -0.50 10.92 2.77
N SER A 267 -1.03 9.96 3.53
CA SER A 267 -0.23 8.91 4.16
C SER A 267 0.48 8.00 3.15
N ILE A 268 -0.04 7.85 1.90
CA ILE A 268 0.67 7.08 0.86
C ILE A 268 1.93 7.81 0.38
N GLU A 269 1.91 9.12 0.31
CA GLU A 269 3.08 9.93 -0.06
C GLU A 269 4.17 9.82 1.01
N LYS A 270 3.77 9.84 2.30
CA LYS A 270 4.68 9.56 3.43
C LYS A 270 5.26 8.15 3.32
N MET A 271 4.44 7.14 3.01
CA MET A 271 4.90 5.77 2.78
C MET A 271 5.93 5.70 1.63
N PHE A 272 5.66 6.36 0.49
CA PHE A 272 6.61 6.40 -0.62
C PHE A 272 7.92 7.07 -0.21
N LYS A 273 7.87 8.20 0.47
CA LYS A 273 9.05 8.89 0.99
C LYS A 273 9.86 7.98 1.91
N ASN A 274 9.22 7.31 2.86
CA ASN A 274 9.88 6.38 3.77
C ASN A 274 10.55 5.20 3.02
N LYS A 275 9.88 4.68 1.98
CA LYS A 275 10.44 3.58 1.17
C LYS A 275 11.57 4.02 0.24
N LYS A 276 11.54 5.25 -0.27
CA LYS A 276 12.52 5.76 -1.22
C LYS A 276 13.81 6.25 -0.55
N SER A 277 13.69 7.22 0.34
CA SER A 277 14.83 7.95 0.91
C SER A 277 14.80 8.09 2.44
N GLY A 278 13.65 7.85 3.07
CA GLY A 278 13.41 8.06 4.50
C GLY A 278 13.68 6.84 5.38
N GLY A 279 14.54 5.92 4.96
CA GLY A 279 14.87 4.70 5.71
C GLY A 279 15.17 3.55 4.77
N PHE A 280 14.18 3.00 4.07
CA PHE A 280 14.38 1.81 3.22
C PHE A 280 15.33 2.01 2.03
N ASP A 281 15.64 3.23 1.65
CA ASP A 281 16.65 3.60 0.62
C ASP A 281 16.47 2.83 -0.71
N LEU A 282 15.24 2.60 -1.14
CA LEU A 282 14.96 1.83 -2.36
C LEU A 282 15.62 2.45 -3.60
N GLU A 283 15.75 3.76 -3.65
CA GLU A 283 16.40 4.49 -4.75
C GLU A 283 17.91 4.21 -4.86
N LYS A 284 18.55 3.75 -3.77
CA LYS A 284 19.98 3.37 -3.74
C LYS A 284 20.23 1.92 -4.14
N VAL A 285 19.19 1.19 -4.53
CA VAL A 285 19.30 -0.23 -4.90
C VAL A 285 19.57 -0.37 -6.40
N PHE A 286 20.76 -0.82 -6.77
CA PHE A 286 21.15 -1.03 -8.17
C PHE A 286 20.61 -2.36 -8.75
N VAL A 287 19.29 -2.52 -8.81
CA VAL A 287 18.61 -3.69 -9.38
C VAL A 287 17.79 -3.28 -10.60
N ASN A 288 18.40 -3.32 -11.79
CA ASN A 288 17.77 -2.83 -13.05
C ASN A 288 16.96 -3.90 -13.79
N LYS A 289 17.04 -5.18 -13.39
CA LYS A 289 16.23 -6.23 -14.01
C LYS A 289 14.85 -6.28 -13.40
N TYR A 290 13.82 -6.15 -14.25
CA TYR A 290 12.41 -6.10 -13.87
C TYR A 290 12.00 -7.16 -12.83
N ASP A 291 12.27 -8.44 -13.09
CA ASP A 291 11.86 -9.52 -12.19
C ASP A 291 12.59 -9.47 -10.83
N ARG A 292 13.86 -9.08 -10.82
CA ARG A 292 14.62 -8.92 -9.58
C ARG A 292 14.09 -7.78 -8.74
N PHE A 293 13.83 -6.63 -9.39
CA PHE A 293 13.27 -5.47 -8.73
C PHE A 293 11.87 -5.76 -8.18
N LYS A 294 11.01 -6.44 -8.97
CA LYS A 294 9.67 -6.86 -8.52
C LYS A 294 9.73 -7.74 -7.27
N ARG A 295 10.66 -8.69 -7.20
CA ARG A 295 10.86 -9.56 -6.03
C ARG A 295 11.34 -8.79 -4.81
N LEU A 296 12.32 -7.90 -4.99
CA LEU A 296 12.84 -7.07 -3.91
C LEU A 296 11.78 -6.10 -3.38
N LEU A 297 11.03 -5.45 -4.27
CA LEU A 297 9.92 -4.57 -3.92
C LEU A 297 8.84 -5.32 -3.13
N PHE A 298 8.53 -6.57 -3.50
CA PHE A 298 7.60 -7.41 -2.74
C PHE A 298 8.11 -7.70 -1.33
N ILE A 299 9.38 -8.12 -1.18
CA ILE A 299 9.98 -8.35 0.14
C ILE A 299 9.97 -7.07 0.99
N SER A 300 10.25 -5.92 0.37
CA SER A 300 10.17 -4.62 1.05
C SER A 300 8.76 -4.25 1.52
N CYS A 301 7.72 -4.66 0.78
CA CYS A 301 6.33 -4.46 1.22
C CYS A 301 6.00 -5.30 2.44
N VAL A 302 6.46 -6.56 2.49
CA VAL A 302 6.28 -7.43 3.66
C VAL A 302 6.99 -6.84 4.89
N ALA A 303 8.25 -6.43 4.75
CA ALA A 303 9.02 -5.81 5.84
C ALA A 303 8.36 -4.51 6.31
N TYR A 304 7.97 -3.62 5.39
CA TYR A 304 7.35 -2.35 5.72
C TYR A 304 6.01 -2.53 6.48
N ALA A 305 5.21 -3.50 6.07
CA ALA A 305 3.96 -3.81 6.77
C ALA A 305 4.23 -4.20 8.24
N ILE A 306 5.18 -5.09 8.46
CA ILE A 306 5.55 -5.52 9.82
C ILE A 306 6.08 -4.34 10.63
N LEU A 307 6.94 -3.49 10.04
CA LEU A 307 7.50 -2.31 10.70
C LEU A 307 6.39 -1.35 11.18
N VAL A 308 5.44 -1.03 10.29
CA VAL A 308 4.33 -0.13 10.62
C VAL A 308 3.47 -0.70 11.74
N PHE A 309 3.11 -1.99 11.66
CA PHE A 309 2.33 -2.62 12.73
C PHE A 309 3.07 -2.67 14.06
N THR A 310 4.36 -2.94 14.06
CA THR A 310 5.19 -2.88 15.27
C THR A 310 5.16 -1.49 15.89
N GLY A 311 5.35 -0.44 15.07
CA GLY A 311 5.25 0.95 15.53
C GLY A 311 3.89 1.31 16.10
N LEU A 312 2.80 0.91 15.41
CA LEU A 312 1.43 1.12 15.89
C LEU A 312 1.16 0.41 17.22
N PHE A 313 1.66 -0.81 17.35
CA PHE A 313 1.50 -1.61 18.57
C PHE A 313 2.22 -0.98 19.77
N ILE A 314 3.45 -0.52 19.57
CA ILE A 314 4.24 0.20 20.59
C ILE A 314 3.53 1.51 20.97
N ARG A 315 3.06 2.29 19.99
CA ARG A 315 2.32 3.53 20.21
C ARG A 315 1.06 3.31 21.06
N ASN A 316 0.28 2.30 20.71
CA ASN A 316 -0.94 1.96 21.44
C ASN A 316 -0.66 1.48 22.87
N LYS A 317 0.40 0.68 23.09
CA LYS A 317 0.83 0.31 24.43
C LYS A 317 1.29 1.51 25.25
N ALA A 318 2.07 2.41 24.67
CA ALA A 318 2.53 3.63 25.37
C ALA A 318 1.33 4.51 25.79
N HIS A 319 0.25 4.56 24.97
CA HIS A 319 -1.00 5.23 25.32
C HIS A 319 -1.76 4.50 26.45
N HIS A 320 -1.77 3.17 26.46
CA HIS A 320 -2.39 2.37 27.52
C HIS A 320 -1.58 2.42 28.84
N ILE A 321 -0.26 2.47 28.75
CA ILE A 321 0.63 2.66 29.94
C ILE A 321 0.36 4.04 30.59
N LYS A 322 0.02 5.07 29.83
CA LYS A 322 -0.43 6.35 30.37
C LYS A 322 -1.85 6.32 30.99
N LYS A 323 -2.67 5.32 30.64
CA LYS A 323 -4.04 5.21 31.14
C LYS A 323 -4.27 4.11 32.18
N ASN A 324 -3.54 3.01 32.15
CA ASN A 324 -3.64 1.92 33.13
C ASN A 324 -2.34 1.13 33.15
N TYR A 325 -1.70 1.09 34.31
CA TYR A 325 -0.68 0.08 34.63
C TYR A 325 -1.36 -1.29 34.60
N PHE A 326 -0.75 -2.25 33.88
CA PHE A 326 -1.10 -3.69 33.75
C PHE A 326 -2.05 -4.07 32.63
N LEU A 327 -1.53 -4.83 31.67
CA LEU A 327 -1.88 -6.18 31.18
C LEU A 327 -1.41 -6.47 29.74
N HIS A 328 -0.68 -7.56 29.64
CA HIS A 328 -0.35 -8.43 28.52
C HIS A 328 0.88 -8.16 27.65
N LEU A 329 1.90 -8.95 28.01
CA LEU A 329 3.28 -9.00 27.51
C LEU A 329 3.54 -9.98 26.35
N ASP A 330 2.55 -10.63 25.75
CA ASP A 330 2.81 -11.82 24.92
C ASP A 330 3.21 -11.57 23.46
N LEU A 331 2.85 -10.44 22.89
CA LEU A 331 3.26 -10.12 21.50
C LEU A 331 4.52 -9.26 21.40
N LEU A 332 4.85 -8.48 22.43
CA LEU A 332 6.07 -7.68 22.46
C LEU A 332 7.32 -8.51 22.78
N SER A 333 7.19 -9.66 23.40
CA SER A 333 8.31 -10.58 23.57
C SER A 333 8.87 -11.11 22.24
N VAL A 334 8.12 -10.99 21.15
CA VAL A 334 8.58 -11.36 19.80
C VAL A 334 9.41 -10.23 19.15
N PHE A 335 9.21 -8.96 19.55
CA PHE A 335 9.81 -7.79 18.90
C PHE A 335 10.67 -6.91 19.82
N SER A 336 10.68 -7.16 21.12
CA SER A 336 11.40 -6.37 22.13
C SER A 336 12.64 -7.06 22.71
N GLY A 337 13.32 -7.87 21.92
CA GLY A 337 14.63 -8.43 22.26
C GLY A 337 15.72 -7.81 21.41
#